data_57a771ec34721762b192e95ee33b38be
#
_entry.id   57a771ec34721762b192e95ee33b38be
#
_cell.length_a   1.000
_cell.length_b   1.000
_cell.length_c   1.000
_cell.angle_alpha   90.00
_cell.angle_beta   90.00
_cell.angle_gamma   90.00
#
_symmetry.space_group_name_H-M   'P 1'
#
loop_
_entity.id
_entity.type
_entity.pdbx_description
1 polymer ?
#
loop_
_entity_poly.entity_id
_entity_poly.type
_entity_poly.pdbx_seq_one_letter_code
_entity_poly.pdbx_strand_id
1 'polypeptide(L)'
;LGDVYKRQPPNLPQRKIEFIGNSITCGYGIESVEASDPFTEETENHYYTYAAITARNLHAQHFVIARSGIGIYRNYNGPREGSPDCMPAMYNQTLFNDSSEIWDFSRYIPDVVCINLGTNDTSTPGYDTDRLYNAYLAFHKTVRNNYPKAKIVWLTGCMLHGESLSLVKNTLDRLSDTLHKAGDLEVYRFDMTPQTGELGYGASWHPSLLQQQRM
;
A
#
# COMPACT_ATOMS: atom_id res chain seq x y z
N LEU A 1 0.45 26.58 -34.58
CA LEU A 1 0.48 25.09 -34.56
C LEU A 1 1.90 24.51 -34.46
N GLY A 2 2.97 25.36 -34.61
CA GLY A 2 4.37 24.88 -34.61
C GLY A 2 5.00 24.61 -33.24
N ASP A 3 4.45 25.13 -32.13
CA ASP A 3 5.11 25.07 -30.82
C ASP A 3 4.77 23.82 -29.97
N VAL A 4 3.68 23.14 -30.29
CA VAL A 4 3.24 21.94 -29.53
C VAL A 4 4.24 20.79 -29.66
N TYR A 5 4.93 20.68 -30.78
CA TYR A 5 5.91 19.62 -31.06
C TYR A 5 7.33 19.91 -30.60
N LYS A 6 7.61 21.14 -30.11
CA LYS A 6 8.95 21.54 -29.68
C LYS A 6 9.16 21.54 -28.18
N ARG A 7 8.14 21.24 -27.38
CA ARG A 7 8.28 21.13 -25.93
C ARG A 7 8.96 19.80 -25.59
N GLN A 8 10.16 19.90 -25.06
CA GLN A 8 10.79 18.73 -24.45
C GLN A 8 9.96 18.27 -23.24
N PRO A 9 9.73 16.96 -23.04
CA PRO A 9 9.13 16.49 -21.82
C PRO A 9 9.98 16.94 -20.63
N PRO A 10 9.37 17.25 -19.47
CA PRO A 10 10.12 17.61 -18.29
C PRO A 10 11.06 16.47 -17.90
N ASN A 11 12.23 16.81 -17.38
CA ASN A 11 13.13 15.80 -16.80
C ASN A 11 12.41 15.08 -15.66
N LEU A 12 12.34 13.76 -15.75
CA LEU A 12 11.77 12.96 -14.68
C LEU A 12 12.69 12.95 -13.46
N PRO A 13 12.13 12.97 -12.25
CA PRO A 13 12.92 12.76 -11.03
C PRO A 13 13.75 11.48 -11.11
N GLN A 14 14.93 11.48 -10.51
CA GLN A 14 15.81 10.30 -10.50
C GLN A 14 15.36 9.25 -9.51
N ARG A 15 14.82 9.67 -8.35
CA ARG A 15 14.31 8.78 -7.31
C ARG A 15 13.03 8.10 -7.77
N LYS A 16 12.88 6.82 -7.42
CA LYS A 16 11.73 6.00 -7.78
C LYS A 16 11.18 5.28 -6.57
N ILE A 17 9.89 5.40 -6.34
CA ILE A 17 9.20 4.74 -5.23
C ILE A 17 8.03 3.93 -5.79
N GLU A 18 7.91 2.67 -5.37
CA GLU A 18 6.70 1.88 -5.59
C GLU A 18 5.87 1.84 -4.31
N PHE A 19 4.56 2.08 -4.43
CA PHE A 19 3.60 1.96 -3.34
C PHE A 19 2.64 0.83 -3.63
N ILE A 20 2.61 -0.15 -2.74
CA ILE A 20 1.71 -1.30 -2.79
C ILE A 20 0.71 -1.15 -1.63
N GLY A 21 -0.60 -1.22 -1.92
CA GLY A 21 -1.55 -0.99 -0.83
C GLY A 21 -3.00 -1.29 -1.13
N ASN A 22 -3.84 -0.74 -0.27
CA ASN A 22 -5.29 -0.92 -0.26
C ASN A 22 -6.02 0.41 -0.48
N SER A 23 -7.26 0.54 0.01
CA SER A 23 -8.09 1.75 -0.10
C SER A 23 -7.41 3.03 0.43
N ILE A 24 -6.56 2.92 1.46
CA ILE A 24 -5.80 4.06 2.00
C ILE A 24 -4.85 4.60 0.91
N THR A 25 -4.26 3.72 0.12
CA THR A 25 -3.33 4.05 -0.97
C THR A 25 -4.08 4.49 -2.23
N CYS A 26 -5.27 3.94 -2.50
CA CYS A 26 -6.13 4.41 -3.59
C CYS A 26 -6.60 5.85 -3.38
N GLY A 27 -6.83 6.27 -2.13
CA GLY A 27 -7.47 7.55 -1.80
C GLY A 27 -8.99 7.44 -1.77
N TYR A 28 -9.49 6.28 -1.33
CA TYR A 28 -10.92 5.97 -1.19
C TYR A 28 -11.66 7.06 -0.42
N GLY A 29 -12.61 7.70 -1.07
CA GLY A 29 -13.48 8.71 -0.47
C GLY A 29 -12.79 9.90 0.17
N ILE A 30 -11.56 10.21 -0.22
CA ILE A 30 -10.74 11.27 0.40
C ILE A 30 -11.34 12.68 0.20
N GLU A 31 -12.11 12.87 -0.88
CA GLU A 31 -12.81 14.12 -1.19
C GLU A 31 -14.26 14.13 -0.70
N SER A 32 -14.69 13.11 0.03
CA SER A 32 -16.01 13.10 0.67
C SER A 32 -16.09 14.09 1.82
N VAL A 33 -17.28 14.62 2.07
CA VAL A 33 -17.54 15.61 3.11
C VAL A 33 -17.87 14.95 4.45
N GLU A 34 -18.60 13.83 4.41
CA GLU A 34 -19.10 13.16 5.60
C GLU A 34 -18.54 11.73 5.73
N ALA A 35 -18.20 11.35 6.96
CA ALA A 35 -17.69 10.00 7.24
C ALA A 35 -18.68 8.88 6.87
N SER A 36 -19.97 9.14 6.92
CA SER A 36 -21.04 8.19 6.59
C SER A 36 -21.37 8.12 5.11
N ASP A 37 -20.76 8.97 4.29
CA ASP A 37 -20.98 8.92 2.85
C ASP A 37 -20.56 7.55 2.29
N PRO A 38 -21.32 7.00 1.34
CA PRO A 38 -20.88 5.83 0.62
C PRO A 38 -19.70 6.17 -0.30
N PHE A 39 -18.99 5.16 -0.73
CA PHE A 39 -17.98 5.31 -1.78
C PHE A 39 -18.63 5.76 -3.09
N THR A 40 -17.99 6.73 -3.74
CA THR A 40 -18.20 7.06 -5.15
C THR A 40 -16.87 7.27 -5.84
N GLU A 41 -16.82 7.00 -7.14
CA GLU A 41 -15.57 7.17 -7.93
C GLU A 41 -15.13 8.63 -7.97
N GLU A 42 -16.08 9.57 -7.90
CA GLU A 42 -15.83 11.02 -7.89
C GLU A 42 -15.07 11.48 -6.64
N THR A 43 -15.19 10.73 -5.54
CA THR A 43 -14.55 11.08 -4.27
C THR A 43 -13.25 10.33 -4.02
N GLU A 44 -12.86 9.38 -4.89
CA GLU A 44 -11.57 8.71 -4.83
C GLU A 44 -10.50 9.54 -5.53
N ASN A 45 -9.41 9.86 -4.82
CA ASN A 45 -8.36 10.67 -5.42
C ASN A 45 -6.97 10.31 -4.88
N HIS A 46 -6.23 9.51 -5.68
CA HIS A 46 -4.88 9.11 -5.33
C HIS A 46 -3.90 10.27 -5.19
N TYR A 47 -4.10 11.38 -5.91
CA TYR A 47 -3.19 12.54 -5.89
C TYR A 47 -3.00 13.13 -4.48
N TYR A 48 -4.02 13.00 -3.63
CA TYR A 48 -4.02 13.51 -2.26
C TYR A 48 -3.62 12.47 -1.20
N THR A 49 -3.25 11.26 -1.60
CA THR A 49 -2.83 10.22 -0.64
C THR A 49 -1.42 10.47 -0.10
N TYR A 50 -1.13 9.85 1.05
CA TYR A 50 0.21 9.82 1.62
C TYR A 50 1.28 9.42 0.59
N ALA A 51 0.97 8.47 -0.28
CA ALA A 51 1.88 7.96 -1.29
C ALA A 51 2.28 9.05 -2.31
N ALA A 52 1.28 9.69 -2.91
CA ALA A 52 1.52 10.75 -3.88
C ALA A 52 2.12 12.02 -3.24
N ILE A 53 1.72 12.36 -2.00
CA ILE A 53 2.30 13.48 -1.23
C ILE A 53 3.77 13.20 -0.93
N THR A 54 4.10 12.02 -0.43
CA THR A 54 5.49 11.63 -0.13
C THR A 54 6.36 11.66 -1.39
N ALA A 55 5.87 11.12 -2.50
CA ALA A 55 6.61 11.14 -3.76
C ALA A 55 6.91 12.58 -4.22
N ARG A 56 5.92 13.49 -4.16
CA ARG A 56 6.13 14.91 -4.51
C ARG A 56 7.13 15.59 -3.58
N ASN A 57 7.00 15.39 -2.27
CA ASN A 57 7.90 16.01 -1.29
C ASN A 57 9.35 15.53 -1.43
N LEU A 58 9.54 14.29 -1.85
CA LEU A 58 10.87 13.70 -2.09
C LEU A 58 11.39 13.94 -3.51
N HIS A 59 10.65 14.63 -4.37
CA HIS A 59 10.96 14.77 -5.80
C HIS A 59 11.24 13.40 -6.43
N ALA A 60 10.32 12.46 -6.25
CA ALA A 60 10.41 11.09 -6.75
C ALA A 60 9.31 10.80 -7.79
N GLN A 61 9.65 9.95 -8.75
CA GLN A 61 8.63 9.23 -9.51
C GLN A 61 7.94 8.23 -8.58
N HIS A 62 6.64 7.99 -8.76
CA HIS A 62 5.98 6.91 -8.04
C HIS A 62 5.18 6.01 -8.98
N PHE A 63 5.17 4.73 -8.63
CA PHE A 63 4.39 3.69 -9.24
C PHE A 63 3.46 3.10 -8.17
N VAL A 64 2.22 2.78 -8.51
CA VAL A 64 1.23 2.39 -7.51
C VAL A 64 0.52 1.12 -7.95
N ILE A 65 0.46 0.16 -7.03
CA ILE A 65 -0.33 -1.06 -7.16
C ILE A 65 -1.24 -1.13 -5.93
N ALA A 66 -2.50 -0.81 -6.10
CA ALA A 66 -3.45 -0.76 -5.00
C ALA A 66 -4.87 -1.12 -5.44
N ARG A 67 -5.63 -1.74 -4.52
CA ARG A 67 -7.06 -2.01 -4.69
C ARG A 67 -7.77 -1.88 -3.35
N SER A 68 -8.91 -1.21 -3.34
CA SER A 68 -9.74 -1.10 -2.14
C SER A 68 -10.23 -2.47 -1.66
N GLY A 69 -10.19 -2.70 -0.35
CA GLY A 69 -10.57 -3.97 0.26
C GLY A 69 -9.54 -5.09 0.20
N ILE A 70 -8.41 -4.92 -0.51
CA ILE A 70 -7.42 -5.99 -0.68
C ILE A 70 -6.59 -6.19 0.58
N GLY A 71 -6.31 -7.44 0.90
CA GLY A 71 -5.39 -7.87 1.94
C GLY A 71 -4.16 -8.56 1.39
N ILE A 72 -3.29 -9.03 2.29
CA ILE A 72 -2.11 -9.81 1.91
C ILE A 72 -2.41 -11.32 1.89
N TYR A 73 -3.30 -11.79 2.76
CA TYR A 73 -3.79 -13.18 2.72
C TYR A 73 -5.32 -13.25 2.72
N ARG A 74 -5.98 -12.21 3.24
CA ARG A 74 -7.43 -12.14 3.40
C ARG A 74 -7.92 -10.73 3.07
N ASN A 75 -8.85 -10.63 2.13
CA ASN A 75 -9.51 -9.37 1.81
C ASN A 75 -10.49 -8.96 2.94
N TYR A 76 -10.95 -7.72 2.93
CA TYR A 76 -11.96 -7.24 3.87
C TYR A 76 -13.18 -8.19 3.91
N ASN A 77 -13.58 -8.62 5.10
CA ASN A 77 -14.64 -9.61 5.30
C ASN A 77 -14.41 -10.98 4.65
N GLY A 78 -13.18 -11.27 4.22
CA GLY A 78 -12.84 -12.58 3.64
C GLY A 78 -12.83 -13.71 4.67
N PRO A 79 -12.82 -14.97 4.21
CA PRO A 79 -12.80 -16.14 5.08
C PRO A 79 -11.47 -16.26 5.84
N ARG A 80 -11.49 -17.00 6.95
CA ARG A 80 -10.30 -17.24 7.80
C ARG A 80 -9.15 -17.89 7.04
N GLU A 81 -9.48 -18.72 6.10
CA GLU A 81 -8.54 -19.48 5.27
C GLU A 81 -7.78 -18.62 4.29
N GLY A 82 -8.26 -17.41 4.00
CA GLY A 82 -7.71 -16.47 3.05
C GLY A 82 -8.61 -16.26 1.82
N SER A 83 -8.30 -15.24 1.06
CA SER A 83 -8.99 -14.91 -0.20
C SER A 83 -8.09 -15.23 -1.39
N PRO A 84 -8.62 -15.77 -2.49
CA PRO A 84 -7.80 -16.18 -3.64
C PRO A 84 -7.23 -15.01 -4.43
N ASP A 85 -7.85 -13.83 -4.33
CA ASP A 85 -7.55 -12.60 -5.05
C ASP A 85 -6.91 -11.52 -4.17
N CYS A 86 -6.06 -11.94 -3.23
CA CYS A 86 -5.23 -11.02 -2.43
C CYS A 86 -4.09 -10.41 -3.24
N MET A 87 -3.44 -9.39 -2.69
CA MET A 87 -2.35 -8.68 -3.35
C MET A 87 -1.27 -9.61 -3.95
N PRO A 88 -0.78 -10.67 -3.27
CA PRO A 88 0.23 -11.55 -3.85
C PRO A 88 -0.19 -12.22 -5.16
N ALA A 89 -1.48 -12.52 -5.34
CA ALA A 89 -2.00 -13.14 -6.56
C ALA A 89 -2.09 -12.15 -7.74
N MET A 90 -2.21 -10.85 -7.43
CA MET A 90 -2.48 -9.81 -8.42
C MET A 90 -1.27 -8.92 -8.74
N TYR A 91 -0.26 -8.94 -7.87
CA TYR A 91 0.90 -8.06 -7.95
C TYR A 91 1.68 -8.15 -9.27
N ASN A 92 1.75 -9.35 -9.84
CA ASN A 92 2.51 -9.59 -11.08
C ASN A 92 1.70 -9.29 -12.36
N GLN A 93 0.44 -8.87 -12.24
CA GLN A 93 -0.43 -8.68 -13.41
C GLN A 93 -0.28 -7.25 -13.97
N THR A 94 -0.24 -7.11 -15.28
CA THR A 94 -0.24 -5.80 -15.96
C THR A 94 -1.59 -5.11 -15.78
N LEU A 95 -2.68 -5.84 -15.98
CA LEU A 95 -4.04 -5.43 -15.67
C LEU A 95 -4.46 -6.15 -14.39
N PHE A 96 -4.77 -5.42 -13.35
CA PHE A 96 -4.90 -5.92 -11.98
C PHE A 96 -5.85 -7.12 -11.80
N ASN A 97 -6.85 -7.28 -12.66
CA ASN A 97 -7.81 -8.38 -12.63
C ASN A 97 -7.66 -9.34 -13.84
N ASP A 98 -6.56 -9.27 -14.54
CA ASP A 98 -6.32 -10.09 -15.74
C ASP A 98 -4.92 -10.73 -15.66
N SER A 99 -4.90 -12.04 -15.52
CA SER A 99 -3.67 -12.83 -15.45
C SER A 99 -3.05 -13.15 -16.81
N SER A 100 -3.65 -12.69 -17.91
CA SER A 100 -3.17 -12.99 -19.27
C SER A 100 -1.82 -12.34 -19.59
N GLU A 101 -1.53 -11.19 -18.95
CA GLU A 101 -0.27 -10.47 -19.13
C GLU A 101 0.45 -10.24 -17.81
N ILE A 102 1.67 -10.71 -17.73
CA ILE A 102 2.56 -10.48 -16.58
C ILE A 102 3.32 -9.17 -16.77
N TRP A 103 3.36 -8.36 -15.71
CA TRP A 103 4.12 -7.12 -15.70
C TRP A 103 5.62 -7.39 -15.83
N ASP A 104 6.28 -6.66 -16.72
CA ASP A 104 7.73 -6.66 -16.84
C ASP A 104 8.34 -5.69 -15.82
N PHE A 105 8.80 -6.22 -14.68
CA PHE A 105 9.38 -5.46 -13.58
C PHE A 105 10.65 -4.69 -13.95
N SER A 106 11.31 -5.03 -15.06
CA SER A 106 12.48 -4.29 -15.55
C SER A 106 12.14 -2.88 -16.06
N ARG A 107 10.88 -2.61 -16.40
CA ARG A 107 10.41 -1.32 -16.91
C ARG A 107 10.38 -0.21 -15.86
N TYR A 108 10.27 -0.60 -14.58
CA TYR A 108 10.32 0.34 -13.46
C TYR A 108 11.02 -0.33 -12.29
N ILE A 109 12.24 0.11 -11.98
CA ILE A 109 13.04 -0.42 -10.87
C ILE A 109 13.06 0.64 -9.77
N PRO A 110 12.31 0.46 -8.68
CA PRO A 110 12.25 1.42 -7.58
C PRO A 110 13.51 1.38 -6.69
N ASP A 111 13.85 2.52 -6.11
CA ASP A 111 14.83 2.61 -5.02
C ASP A 111 14.22 2.15 -3.70
N VAL A 112 12.91 2.43 -3.54
CA VAL A 112 12.14 2.10 -2.33
C VAL A 112 10.81 1.48 -2.73
N VAL A 113 10.40 0.41 -2.04
CA VAL A 113 9.06 -0.18 -2.10
C VAL A 113 8.38 -0.01 -0.75
N CYS A 114 7.26 0.70 -0.71
CA CYS A 114 6.43 0.91 0.47
C CYS A 114 5.19 0.00 0.40
N ILE A 115 4.95 -0.81 1.43
CA ILE A 115 3.87 -1.81 1.42
C ILE A 115 2.91 -1.53 2.59
N ASN A 116 1.68 -1.10 2.28
CA ASN A 116 0.62 -0.82 3.23
C ASN A 116 -0.50 -1.88 3.11
N LEU A 117 -0.28 -3.03 3.71
CA LEU A 117 -1.22 -4.15 3.78
C LEU A 117 -1.39 -4.62 5.22
N GLY A 118 -2.41 -5.45 5.50
CA GLY A 118 -2.72 -5.95 6.84
C GLY A 118 -3.98 -5.33 7.45
N THR A 119 -4.36 -4.14 7.04
CA THR A 119 -5.58 -3.47 7.53
C THR A 119 -6.82 -4.32 7.23
N ASN A 120 -7.01 -4.74 5.98
CA ASN A 120 -8.16 -5.56 5.59
C ASN A 120 -8.11 -6.98 6.17
N ASP A 121 -6.92 -7.52 6.31
CA ASP A 121 -6.69 -8.83 6.90
C ASP A 121 -7.18 -8.93 8.35
N THR A 122 -7.07 -7.85 9.11
CA THR A 122 -7.34 -7.81 10.56
C THR A 122 -8.52 -6.93 10.96
N SER A 123 -9.17 -6.24 10.04
CA SER A 123 -10.26 -5.29 10.30
C SER A 123 -11.54 -5.96 10.81
N THR A 124 -11.71 -7.25 10.53
CA THR A 124 -12.86 -8.02 11.00
C THR A 124 -12.38 -9.27 11.75
N PRO A 125 -13.16 -9.77 12.75
CA PRO A 125 -12.81 -10.96 13.51
C PRO A 125 -12.56 -12.20 12.65
N GLY A 126 -11.89 -13.21 13.22
CA GLY A 126 -11.68 -14.50 12.57
C GLY A 126 -10.45 -14.58 11.67
N TYR A 127 -9.53 -13.64 11.76
CA TYR A 127 -8.23 -13.74 11.07
C TYR A 127 -7.30 -14.78 11.72
N ASP A 128 -6.27 -15.18 10.98
CA ASP A 128 -5.26 -16.14 11.39
C ASP A 128 -3.87 -15.49 11.35
N THR A 129 -3.24 -15.39 12.52
CA THR A 129 -1.94 -14.71 12.69
C THR A 129 -0.79 -15.39 11.98
N ASP A 130 -0.79 -16.73 11.96
CA ASP A 130 0.28 -17.47 11.29
C ASP A 130 0.14 -17.37 9.77
N ARG A 131 -1.09 -17.39 9.25
CA ARG A 131 -1.33 -17.14 7.83
C ARG A 131 -0.93 -15.75 7.44
N LEU A 132 -1.24 -14.72 8.25
CA LEU A 132 -0.83 -13.35 8.02
C LEU A 132 0.70 -13.24 7.95
N TYR A 133 1.41 -13.78 8.93
CA TYR A 133 2.87 -13.78 8.94
C TYR A 133 3.48 -14.49 7.73
N ASN A 134 2.97 -15.69 7.41
CA ASN A 134 3.48 -16.46 6.27
C ASN A 134 3.21 -15.74 4.94
N ALA A 135 2.08 -15.06 4.80
CA ALA A 135 1.77 -14.26 3.62
C ALA A 135 2.72 -13.06 3.48
N TYR A 136 3.00 -12.34 4.57
CA TYR A 136 4.01 -11.27 4.57
C TYR A 136 5.38 -11.79 4.14
N LEU A 137 5.82 -12.92 4.70
CA LEU A 137 7.12 -13.50 4.37
C LEU A 137 7.21 -13.95 2.90
N ALA A 138 6.15 -14.58 2.39
CA ALA A 138 6.08 -15.02 1.00
C ALA A 138 6.06 -13.83 0.03
N PHE A 139 5.24 -12.82 0.33
CA PHE A 139 5.14 -11.64 -0.51
C PHE A 139 6.42 -10.80 -0.49
N HIS A 140 7.07 -10.68 0.66
CA HIS A 140 8.39 -10.05 0.76
C HIS A 140 9.40 -10.71 -0.20
N LYS A 141 9.46 -12.04 -0.22
CA LYS A 141 10.35 -12.77 -1.14
C LYS A 141 10.03 -12.47 -2.62
N THR A 142 8.76 -12.36 -2.97
CA THR A 142 8.34 -11.99 -4.32
C THR A 142 8.84 -10.58 -4.69
N VAL A 143 8.62 -9.60 -3.83
CA VAL A 143 9.07 -8.21 -4.04
C VAL A 143 10.60 -8.14 -4.11
N ARG A 144 11.30 -8.82 -3.19
CA ARG A 144 12.76 -8.85 -3.17
C ARG A 144 13.37 -9.51 -4.41
N ASN A 145 12.74 -10.56 -4.93
CA ASN A 145 13.18 -11.21 -6.17
C ASN A 145 13.05 -10.26 -7.38
N ASN A 146 11.98 -9.48 -7.44
CA ASN A 146 11.77 -8.50 -8.50
C ASN A 146 12.71 -7.30 -8.36
N TYR A 147 13.02 -6.89 -7.13
CA TYR A 147 13.83 -5.70 -6.81
C TYR A 147 14.92 -6.01 -5.79
N PRO A 148 16.00 -6.68 -6.22
CA PRO A 148 17.05 -7.18 -5.30
C PRO A 148 17.75 -6.11 -4.48
N LYS A 149 17.73 -4.84 -4.94
CA LYS A 149 18.46 -3.73 -4.31
C LYS A 149 17.56 -2.70 -3.65
N ALA A 150 16.23 -2.81 -3.81
CA ALA A 150 15.30 -1.83 -3.25
C ALA A 150 15.27 -1.90 -1.71
N LYS A 151 15.09 -0.75 -1.07
CA LYS A 151 14.69 -0.70 0.34
C LYS A 151 13.21 -1.06 0.43
N ILE A 152 12.85 -2.03 1.27
CA ILE A 152 11.46 -2.42 1.47
C ILE A 152 10.98 -1.90 2.81
N VAL A 153 9.95 -1.07 2.78
CA VAL A 153 9.36 -0.43 3.96
C VAL A 153 7.94 -0.96 4.16
N TRP A 154 7.75 -1.71 5.22
CA TRP A 154 6.43 -2.17 5.66
C TRP A 154 5.74 -1.08 6.48
N LEU A 155 4.50 -0.75 6.11
CA LEU A 155 3.74 0.32 6.74
C LEU A 155 2.60 -0.27 7.57
N THR A 156 2.36 0.28 8.78
CA THR A 156 1.09 0.05 9.46
C THR A 156 0.07 1.09 8.98
N GLY A 157 -1.06 0.65 8.45
CA GLY A 157 -2.09 1.56 7.96
C GLY A 157 -2.72 2.39 9.10
N CYS A 158 -3.10 3.63 8.82
CA CYS A 158 -3.67 4.56 9.82
C CYS A 158 -5.05 4.14 10.35
N MET A 159 -5.73 3.22 9.68
CA MET A 159 -7.04 2.67 10.12
C MET A 159 -6.89 1.50 11.11
N LEU A 160 -5.68 1.06 11.43
CA LEU A 160 -5.44 0.04 12.45
C LEU A 160 -5.49 0.65 13.85
N HIS A 161 -6.23 -0.01 14.75
CA HIS A 161 -6.38 0.42 16.14
C HIS A 161 -6.30 -0.79 17.10
N GLY A 162 -6.05 -0.52 18.38
CA GLY A 162 -6.14 -1.49 19.47
C GLY A 162 -5.38 -2.79 19.19
N GLU A 163 -6.10 -3.91 19.29
CA GLU A 163 -5.53 -5.25 19.12
C GLU A 163 -5.00 -5.49 17.69
N SER A 164 -5.74 -5.08 16.66
CA SER A 164 -5.32 -5.24 15.27
C SER A 164 -4.03 -4.47 14.97
N LEU A 165 -3.88 -3.26 15.50
CA LEU A 165 -2.64 -2.49 15.36
C LEU A 165 -1.46 -3.19 16.05
N SER A 166 -1.66 -3.64 17.29
CA SER A 166 -0.64 -4.34 18.06
C SER A 166 -0.21 -5.64 17.37
N LEU A 167 -1.18 -6.37 16.84
CA LEU A 167 -0.95 -7.62 16.11
C LEU A 167 -0.12 -7.38 14.84
N VAL A 168 -0.53 -6.42 14.01
CA VAL A 168 0.20 -6.12 12.76
C VAL A 168 1.62 -5.65 13.07
N LYS A 169 1.81 -4.79 14.08
CA LYS A 169 3.14 -4.38 14.53
C LYS A 169 4.01 -5.56 14.94
N ASN A 170 3.51 -6.41 15.82
CA ASN A 170 4.25 -7.59 16.29
C ASN A 170 4.58 -8.55 15.13
N THR A 171 3.66 -8.69 14.18
CA THR A 171 3.88 -9.52 12.98
C THR A 171 4.97 -8.94 12.09
N LEU A 172 4.99 -7.63 11.88
CA LEU A 172 6.01 -6.94 11.09
C LEU A 172 7.37 -6.91 11.81
N ASP A 173 7.41 -6.83 13.14
CA ASP A 173 8.64 -6.98 13.93
C ASP A 173 9.24 -8.36 13.75
N ARG A 174 8.42 -9.41 13.92
CA ARG A 174 8.83 -10.80 13.69
C ARG A 174 9.33 -11.01 12.25
N LEU A 175 8.66 -10.40 11.27
CA LEU A 175 9.09 -10.44 9.86
C LEU A 175 10.46 -9.81 9.67
N SER A 176 10.64 -8.59 10.17
CA SER A 176 11.91 -7.86 10.06
C SER A 176 13.05 -8.61 10.73
N ASP A 177 12.85 -9.14 11.93
CA ASP A 177 13.83 -9.95 12.64
C ASP A 177 14.23 -11.20 11.85
N THR A 178 13.24 -11.88 11.26
CA THR A 178 13.50 -13.10 10.46
C THR A 178 14.31 -12.76 9.21
N LEU A 179 13.98 -11.68 8.53
CA LEU A 179 14.65 -11.26 7.30
C LEU A 179 16.07 -10.73 7.58
N HIS A 180 16.25 -9.94 8.64
CA HIS A 180 17.59 -9.48 9.06
C HIS A 180 18.52 -10.65 9.43
N LYS A 181 18.00 -11.65 10.18
CA LYS A 181 18.76 -12.89 10.47
C LYS A 181 19.11 -13.68 9.22
N ALA A 182 18.30 -13.59 8.18
CA ALA A 182 18.57 -14.20 6.87
C ALA A 182 19.49 -13.36 5.97
N GLY A 183 19.96 -12.19 6.44
CA GLY A 183 20.88 -11.31 5.72
C GLY A 183 20.24 -10.21 4.88
N ASP A 184 18.92 -10.09 4.87
CA ASP A 184 18.23 -8.97 4.21
C ASP A 184 18.12 -7.78 5.17
N LEU A 185 19.13 -6.90 5.14
CA LEU A 185 19.23 -5.74 6.03
C LEU A 185 18.49 -4.50 5.48
N GLU A 186 17.99 -4.54 4.25
CA GLU A 186 17.28 -3.43 3.61
C GLU A 186 15.76 -3.53 3.78
N VAL A 187 15.34 -3.98 4.96
CA VAL A 187 13.93 -4.11 5.39
C VAL A 187 13.66 -3.21 6.58
N TYR A 188 12.63 -2.42 6.49
CA TYR A 188 12.27 -1.41 7.48
C TYR A 188 10.78 -1.49 7.81
N ARG A 189 10.39 -0.97 8.99
CA ARG A 189 9.00 -0.69 9.34
C ARG A 189 8.82 0.79 9.59
N PHE A 190 7.69 1.31 9.14
CA PHE A 190 7.22 2.65 9.49
C PHE A 190 5.77 2.58 9.96
N ASP A 191 5.49 3.17 11.12
CA ASP A 191 4.16 3.20 11.70
C ASP A 191 3.47 4.51 11.35
N MET A 192 2.45 4.47 10.52
CA MET A 192 1.60 5.63 10.27
C MET A 192 0.85 6.03 11.54
N THR A 193 0.63 7.32 11.73
CA THR A 193 -0.19 7.82 12.84
C THR A 193 -1.62 7.31 12.69
N PRO A 194 -2.15 6.55 13.66
CA PRO A 194 -3.54 6.11 13.62
C PRO A 194 -4.50 7.29 13.58
N GLN A 195 -5.55 7.16 12.77
CA GLN A 195 -6.61 8.17 12.72
C GLN A 195 -7.47 8.12 13.99
N THR A 196 -7.82 9.29 14.51
CA THR A 196 -8.65 9.43 15.72
C THR A 196 -9.98 10.14 15.44
N GLY A 197 -10.19 10.60 14.22
CA GLY A 197 -11.31 11.47 13.85
C GLY A 197 -11.04 12.96 14.09
N GLU A 198 -9.95 13.32 14.78
CA GLU A 198 -9.57 14.71 15.04
C GLU A 198 -9.35 15.53 13.75
N LEU A 199 -8.87 14.86 12.71
CA LEU A 199 -8.64 15.47 11.39
C LEU A 199 -9.80 15.20 10.41
N GLY A 200 -10.94 14.72 10.90
CA GLY A 200 -12.07 14.29 10.09
C GLY A 200 -11.85 12.93 9.42
N TYR A 201 -12.83 12.51 8.65
CA TYR A 201 -12.81 11.27 7.87
C TYR A 201 -13.25 11.57 6.42
N GLY A 202 -12.80 10.75 5.51
CA GLY A 202 -13.41 10.59 4.19
C GLY A 202 -14.56 9.58 4.22
N ALA A 203 -15.08 9.20 3.05
CA ALA A 203 -16.21 8.26 2.94
C ALA A 203 -15.92 6.96 3.70
N SER A 204 -16.98 6.39 4.29
CA SER A 204 -16.93 5.12 5.03
C SER A 204 -15.79 5.09 6.08
N TRP A 205 -15.57 6.21 6.78
CA TRP A 205 -14.53 6.40 7.81
C TRP A 205 -13.09 6.15 7.33
N HIS A 206 -12.82 6.33 6.04
CA HIS A 206 -11.46 6.33 5.52
C HIS A 206 -10.70 7.60 5.90
N PRO A 207 -9.37 7.63 5.73
CA PRO A 207 -8.60 8.82 6.07
C PRO A 207 -9.04 10.04 5.25
N SER A 208 -9.28 11.15 5.94
CA SER A 208 -9.48 12.45 5.29
C SER A 208 -8.21 12.93 4.61
N LEU A 209 -8.32 13.98 3.80
CA LEU A 209 -7.18 14.67 3.20
C LEU A 209 -6.15 15.12 4.26
N LEU A 210 -6.60 15.66 5.38
CA LEU A 210 -5.71 16.09 6.47
C LEU A 210 -5.01 14.90 7.14
N GLN A 211 -5.71 13.78 7.32
CA GLN A 211 -5.11 12.55 7.84
C GLN A 211 -4.06 11.99 6.87
N GLN A 212 -4.32 12.02 5.58
CA GLN A 212 -3.36 11.60 4.55
C GLN A 212 -2.08 12.46 4.55
N GLN A 213 -2.21 13.75 4.81
CA GLN A 213 -1.06 14.66 4.94
C GLN A 213 -0.23 14.40 6.20
N ARG A 214 -0.86 13.89 7.26
CA ARG A 214 -0.22 13.61 8.54
C ARG A 214 0.52 12.27 8.58
N MET A 215 0.13 11.33 7.71
CA MET A 215 0.79 10.03 7.56
C MET A 215 2.15 10.16 6.90
#